data_f4db95f069d0e16962b796134f212f89
#
_entry.id   f4db95f069d0e16962b796134f212f89
#
_cell.length_a   1.000
_cell.length_b   1.000
_cell.length_c   1.000
_cell.angle_alpha   90.00
_cell.angle_beta   90.00
_cell.angle_gamma   90.00
#
_symmetry.space_group_name_H-M   'P 1'
#
loop_
_entity.id
_entity.type
_entity.pdbx_description
1 polymer ?
#
loop_
_entity_poly.entity_id
_entity_poly.type
_entity_poly.pdbx_seq_one_letter_code
_entity_poly.pdbx_strand_id
1 'polypeptide(L)'
;MIVKGRRKILQKDVPGRRNHEIRMWDLSSKPGSTIEHLEKAYLGALSAVDLADSIGKQLASDARYTDKGRQDQFRNHVMHQAVPKFYEGRRTISRAKQELDDMRGRLHLPKPDPTDAAGAIARMEIRTWLRGCHKPNGTR
;
A
#
# COMPACT_ATOMS: atom_id res chain seq x y z
N MET A 1 -12.69 9.39 17.35
CA MET A 1 -13.13 8.16 16.68
C MET A 1 -12.11 7.88 15.59
N ILE A 2 -11.17 6.98 15.85
CA ILE A 2 -10.17 6.57 14.85
C ILE A 2 -10.94 5.68 13.88
N VAL A 3 -11.26 6.20 12.72
CA VAL A 3 -11.79 5.38 11.63
C VAL A 3 -10.65 4.45 11.25
N LYS A 4 -10.75 3.18 11.65
CA LYS A 4 -9.78 2.14 11.35
C LYS A 4 -9.37 2.23 9.89
N GLY A 5 -8.10 2.53 9.64
CA GLY A 5 -7.45 2.31 8.37
C GLY A 5 -7.57 3.41 7.31
N ARG A 6 -8.27 4.51 7.53
CA ARG A 6 -8.53 5.50 6.49
C ARG A 6 -8.06 6.87 6.91
N ARG A 7 -6.84 7.19 6.56
CA ARG A 7 -6.31 8.53 6.71
C ARG A 7 -6.73 9.37 5.50
N LYS A 8 -7.51 10.44 5.77
CA LYS A 8 -7.82 11.45 4.76
C LYS A 8 -6.67 12.45 4.74
N ILE A 9 -5.99 12.58 3.62
CA ILE A 9 -5.07 13.69 3.40
C ILE A 9 -5.83 14.75 2.63
N LEU A 10 -6.08 15.88 3.28
CA LEU A 10 -6.50 17.09 2.60
C LEU A 10 -5.25 17.69 1.95
N GLN A 11 -5.18 17.61 0.64
CA GLN A 11 -4.17 18.34 -0.12
C GLN A 11 -4.59 19.81 -0.13
N LYS A 12 -4.07 20.58 0.85
CA LYS A 12 -4.22 22.01 0.89
C LYS A 12 -3.32 22.63 -0.16
N ASP A 13 -3.93 23.50 -0.97
CA ASP A 13 -3.30 24.60 -1.68
C ASP A 13 -2.29 24.25 -2.78
N VAL A 14 -2.77 23.58 -3.82
CA VAL A 14 -2.17 23.78 -5.15
C VAL A 14 -3.06 24.81 -5.88
N PRO A 15 -2.54 26.00 -6.23
CA PRO A 15 -3.30 27.01 -6.97
C PRO A 15 -3.91 26.39 -8.24
N GLY A 16 -5.23 26.49 -8.39
CA GLY A 16 -5.96 25.97 -9.54
C GLY A 16 -6.44 24.52 -9.44
N ARG A 17 -6.19 23.80 -8.35
CA ARG A 17 -6.79 22.48 -8.10
C ARG A 17 -7.83 22.57 -7.00
N ARG A 18 -9.01 21.96 -7.23
CA ARG A 18 -10.03 21.78 -6.20
C ARG A 18 -9.45 20.90 -5.08
N ASN A 19 -9.80 21.20 -3.82
CA ASN A 19 -9.45 20.39 -2.68
C ASN A 19 -9.94 18.95 -2.91
N HIS A 20 -9.03 18.00 -3.13
CA HIS A 20 -9.34 16.60 -3.28
C HIS A 20 -9.04 15.87 -1.97
N GLU A 21 -10.05 15.20 -1.44
CA GLU A 21 -9.89 14.25 -0.35
C GLU A 21 -9.32 12.95 -0.91
N ILE A 22 -8.02 12.71 -0.69
CA ILE A 22 -7.40 11.46 -1.11
C ILE A 22 -7.57 10.43 0.00
N ARG A 23 -8.30 9.36 -0.29
CA ARG A 23 -8.33 8.17 0.57
C ARG A 23 -7.09 7.35 0.28
N MET A 24 -6.20 7.27 1.26
CA MET A 24 -4.94 6.55 1.11
C MET A 24 -5.11 5.02 1.13
N TRP A 25 -6.18 4.52 1.76
CA TRP A 25 -6.49 3.09 1.83
C TRP A 25 -8.01 2.89 1.80
N ASP A 26 -8.50 2.21 0.80
CA ASP A 26 -9.95 1.97 0.58
C ASP A 26 -10.31 0.48 0.44
N LEU A 27 -9.35 -0.41 0.65
CA LEU A 27 -9.59 -1.84 0.57
C LEU A 27 -10.20 -2.35 1.88
N SER A 28 -11.30 -3.11 1.79
CA SER A 28 -11.83 -3.84 2.92
C SER A 28 -10.97 -5.10 3.15
N SER A 29 -10.50 -5.28 4.37
CA SER A 29 -9.70 -6.44 4.75
C SER A 29 -10.51 -7.43 5.57
N LYS A 30 -10.37 -8.72 5.26
CA LYS A 30 -10.86 -9.80 6.11
C LYS A 30 -9.82 -10.08 7.22
N PRO A 31 -10.25 -10.42 8.44
CA PRO A 31 -9.34 -10.80 9.51
C PRO A 31 -8.39 -11.92 9.08
N GLY A 32 -7.10 -11.78 9.37
CA GLY A 32 -6.06 -12.76 9.02
C GLY A 32 -5.62 -12.76 7.54
N SER A 33 -6.16 -11.87 6.70
CA SER A 33 -5.79 -11.79 5.30
C SER A 33 -4.49 -11.02 5.07
N THR A 34 -3.82 -11.30 3.94
CA THR A 34 -2.64 -10.55 3.47
C THR A 34 -2.94 -9.06 3.33
N ILE A 35 -4.18 -8.72 2.94
CA ILE A 35 -4.63 -7.31 2.83
C ILE A 35 -4.66 -6.66 4.20
N GLU A 36 -5.13 -7.34 5.25
CA GLU A 36 -5.10 -6.82 6.62
C GLU A 36 -3.66 -6.58 7.11
N HIS A 37 -2.74 -7.50 6.80
CA HIS A 37 -1.34 -7.34 7.16
C HIS A 37 -0.70 -6.14 6.45
N LEU A 38 -1.02 -5.94 5.15
CA LEU A 38 -0.58 -4.77 4.40
C LEU A 38 -1.17 -3.47 4.95
N GLU A 39 -2.45 -3.46 5.33
CA GLU A 39 -3.10 -2.33 5.98
C GLU A 39 -2.42 -1.98 7.31
N LYS A 40 -2.17 -2.97 8.17
CA LYS A 40 -1.45 -2.77 9.44
C LYS A 40 -0.05 -2.22 9.23
N ALA A 41 0.68 -2.74 8.24
CA ALA A 41 2.02 -2.26 7.90
C ALA A 41 2.00 -0.80 7.41
N TYR A 42 1.03 -0.46 6.56
CA TYR A 42 0.83 0.90 6.06
C TYR A 42 0.51 1.88 7.18
N LEU A 43 -0.45 1.53 8.05
CA LEU A 43 -0.82 2.36 9.20
C LEU A 43 0.32 2.50 10.21
N GLY A 44 1.09 1.42 10.42
CA GLY A 44 2.28 1.45 11.25
C GLY A 44 3.35 2.41 10.72
N ALA A 45 3.58 2.44 9.41
CA ALA A 45 4.50 3.37 8.78
C ALA A 45 4.02 4.83 8.91
N LEU A 46 2.72 5.10 8.68
CA LEU A 46 2.15 6.43 8.87
C LEU A 46 2.27 6.91 10.33
N SER A 47 1.95 6.04 11.28
CA SER A 47 2.07 6.32 12.71
C SER A 47 3.53 6.64 13.09
N ALA A 48 4.51 5.95 12.50
CA ALA A 48 5.93 6.22 12.74
C ALA A 48 6.36 7.60 12.22
N VAL A 49 5.83 8.02 11.06
CA VAL A 49 6.08 9.38 10.52
C VAL A 49 5.47 10.45 11.42
N ASP A 50 4.21 10.27 11.84
CA ASP A 50 3.52 11.22 12.73
C ASP A 50 4.25 11.37 14.07
N LEU A 51 4.72 10.25 14.62
CA LEU A 51 5.46 10.25 15.87
C LEU A 51 6.81 10.98 15.70
N ALA A 52 7.52 10.74 14.60
CA ALA A 52 8.77 11.44 14.30
C ALA A 52 8.54 12.96 14.17
N ASP A 53 7.48 13.38 13.47
CA ASP A 53 7.12 14.79 13.33
C ASP A 53 6.79 15.43 14.70
N SER A 54 6.00 14.73 15.51
CA SER A 54 5.64 15.16 16.86
C SER A 54 6.88 15.38 17.74
N ILE A 55 7.83 14.43 17.72
CA ILE A 55 9.07 14.52 18.49
C ILE A 55 9.98 15.60 17.95
N GLY A 56 10.06 15.76 16.63
CA GLY A 56 10.81 16.86 16.03
C GLY A 56 10.32 18.21 16.55
N LYS A 57 9.00 18.41 16.63
CA LYS A 57 8.39 19.62 17.18
C LYS A 57 8.66 19.81 18.69
N GLN A 58 8.56 18.73 19.45
CA GLN A 58 8.86 18.77 20.89
C GLN A 58 10.32 19.14 21.15
N LEU A 59 11.26 18.52 20.45
CA LEU A 59 12.68 18.79 20.60
C LEU A 59 13.04 20.20 20.14
N ALA A 60 12.39 20.72 19.09
CA ALA A 60 12.60 22.08 18.61
C ALA A 60 12.22 23.15 19.67
N SER A 61 11.18 22.88 20.46
CA SER A 61 10.73 23.78 21.53
C SER A 61 11.45 23.59 22.87
N ASP A 62 12.24 22.54 23.04
CA ASP A 62 12.90 22.22 24.30
C ASP A 62 14.25 22.95 24.43
N ALA A 63 14.26 23.95 25.31
CA ALA A 63 15.45 24.77 25.58
C ALA A 63 16.58 24.02 26.32
N ARG A 64 16.34 22.82 26.84
CA ARG A 64 17.34 22.03 27.60
C ARG A 64 18.40 21.42 26.71
N TYR A 65 18.14 21.32 25.40
CA TYR A 65 19.06 20.70 24.45
C TYR A 65 19.74 21.75 23.57
N THR A 66 21.03 21.53 23.31
CA THR A 66 21.76 22.19 22.24
C THR A 66 21.25 21.68 20.88
N ASP A 67 21.54 22.40 19.80
CA ASP A 67 21.14 21.95 18.44
C ASP A 67 21.68 20.56 18.11
N LYS A 68 22.92 20.28 18.47
CA LYS A 68 23.49 18.93 18.32
C LYS A 68 22.76 17.90 19.18
N GLY A 69 22.46 18.23 20.43
CA GLY A 69 21.72 17.32 21.33
C GLY A 69 20.32 17.02 20.80
N ARG A 70 19.62 17.99 20.21
CA ARG A 70 18.32 17.79 19.55
C ARG A 70 18.42 16.83 18.36
N GLN A 71 19.44 17.01 17.51
CA GLN A 71 19.68 16.12 16.37
C GLN A 71 19.98 14.69 16.81
N ASP A 72 20.82 14.50 17.84
CA ASP A 72 21.17 13.18 18.34
C ASP A 72 19.94 12.49 18.96
N GLN A 73 19.13 13.20 19.74
CA GLN A 73 17.90 12.67 20.32
C GLN A 73 16.87 12.32 19.24
N PHE A 74 16.68 13.18 18.25
CA PHE A 74 15.79 12.90 17.12
C PHE A 74 16.26 11.68 16.34
N ARG A 75 17.54 11.60 16.00
CA ARG A 75 18.12 10.44 15.32
C ARG A 75 17.93 9.15 16.10
N ASN A 76 18.21 9.16 17.40
CA ASN A 76 18.01 7.99 18.26
C ASN A 76 16.56 7.54 18.26
N HIS A 77 15.64 8.48 18.38
CA HIS A 77 14.22 8.16 18.35
C HIS A 77 13.80 7.54 17.00
N VAL A 78 14.18 8.14 15.88
CA VAL A 78 13.88 7.62 14.54
C VAL A 78 14.46 6.22 14.36
N MET A 79 15.72 6.01 14.76
CA MET A 79 16.37 4.70 14.61
C MET A 79 15.71 3.60 15.45
N HIS A 80 15.26 3.91 16.65
CA HIS A 80 14.69 2.91 17.55
C HIS A 80 13.19 2.69 17.39
N GLN A 81 12.44 3.68 16.92
CA GLN A 81 10.98 3.58 16.85
C GLN A 81 10.41 3.62 15.43
N ALA A 82 10.91 4.49 14.55
CA ALA A 82 10.39 4.61 13.21
C ALA A 82 10.97 3.54 12.27
N VAL A 83 12.29 3.37 12.27
CA VAL A 83 12.98 2.44 11.37
C VAL A 83 12.48 1.00 11.49
N PRO A 84 12.25 0.42 12.69
CA PRO A 84 11.71 -0.94 12.81
C PRO A 84 10.34 -1.11 12.12
N LYS A 85 9.48 -0.08 12.20
CA LYS A 85 8.15 -0.11 11.55
C LYS A 85 8.25 -0.18 10.03
N PHE A 86 9.21 0.53 9.43
CA PHE A 86 9.48 0.46 7.99
C PHE A 86 10.05 -0.90 7.58
N TYR A 87 10.94 -1.49 8.37
CA TYR A 87 11.45 -2.84 8.12
C TYR A 87 10.34 -3.89 8.20
N GLU A 88 9.45 -3.80 9.18
CA GLU A 88 8.27 -4.66 9.30
C GLU A 88 7.36 -4.52 8.08
N GLY A 89 7.09 -3.29 7.67
CA GLY A 89 6.32 -3.00 6.45
C GLY A 89 6.96 -3.61 5.20
N ARG A 90 8.27 -3.47 5.02
CA ARG A 90 9.00 -4.06 3.90
C ARG A 90 8.90 -5.60 3.89
N ARG A 91 9.05 -6.24 5.06
CA ARG A 91 8.89 -7.70 5.18
C ARG A 91 7.49 -8.15 4.82
N THR A 92 6.46 -7.42 5.24
CA THR A 92 5.07 -7.70 4.92
C THR A 92 4.81 -7.60 3.41
N ILE A 93 5.33 -6.55 2.75
CA ILE A 93 5.23 -6.40 1.29
C ILE A 93 5.95 -7.55 0.56
N SER A 94 7.14 -7.94 1.02
CA SER A 94 7.89 -9.04 0.40
C SER A 94 7.13 -10.36 0.51
N ARG A 95 6.52 -10.64 1.67
CA ARG A 95 5.68 -11.83 1.87
C ARG A 95 4.45 -11.80 0.96
N ALA A 96 3.75 -10.67 0.87
CA ALA A 96 2.60 -10.53 0.00
C ALA A 96 2.95 -10.75 -1.49
N LYS A 97 4.11 -10.26 -1.93
CA LYS A 97 4.61 -10.52 -3.29
C LYS A 97 4.87 -12.00 -3.53
N GLN A 98 5.51 -12.66 -2.58
CA GLN A 98 5.79 -14.11 -2.68
C GLN A 98 4.49 -14.93 -2.76
N GLU A 99 3.49 -14.62 -1.92
CA GLU A 99 2.18 -15.26 -1.97
C GLU A 99 1.49 -15.07 -3.33
N LEU A 100 1.61 -13.87 -3.93
CA LEU A 100 1.08 -13.61 -5.27
C LEU A 100 1.80 -14.42 -6.35
N ASP A 101 3.12 -14.54 -6.26
CA ASP A 101 3.90 -15.30 -7.23
C ASP A 101 3.62 -16.82 -7.09
N ASP A 102 3.45 -17.31 -5.87
CA ASP A 102 3.02 -18.70 -5.61
C ASP A 102 1.62 -18.96 -6.18
N MET A 103 0.67 -18.04 -5.99
CA MET A 103 -0.66 -18.14 -6.60
C MET A 103 -0.61 -18.14 -8.11
N ARG A 104 0.20 -17.25 -8.71
CA ARG A 104 0.42 -17.22 -10.16
C ARG A 104 1.04 -18.53 -10.67
N GLY A 105 2.00 -19.09 -9.94
CA GLY A 105 2.61 -20.38 -10.27
C GLY A 105 1.59 -21.53 -10.29
N ARG A 106 0.61 -21.51 -9.37
CA ARG A 106 -0.48 -22.51 -9.34
C ARG A 106 -1.47 -22.36 -10.48
N LEU A 107 -1.59 -21.17 -11.05
CA LEU A 107 -2.44 -20.87 -12.20
C LEU A 107 -1.75 -21.20 -13.53
N HIS A 108 -0.65 -21.95 -13.51
CA HIS A 108 0.05 -22.34 -14.74
C HIS A 108 -0.90 -23.21 -15.57
N LEU A 109 -1.50 -22.59 -16.56
CA LEU A 109 -2.23 -23.33 -17.58
C LEU A 109 -1.25 -24.23 -18.33
N PRO A 110 -1.55 -25.53 -18.50
CA PRO A 110 -0.72 -26.41 -19.30
C PRO A 110 -0.52 -25.76 -20.67
N LYS A 111 0.71 -25.88 -21.21
CA LYS A 111 0.98 -25.35 -22.55
C LYS A 111 -0.05 -25.93 -23.51
N PRO A 112 -0.71 -25.10 -24.32
CA PRO A 112 -1.70 -25.61 -25.25
C PRO A 112 -1.03 -26.60 -26.19
N ASP A 113 -1.63 -27.77 -26.34
CA ASP A 113 -1.20 -28.73 -27.34
C ASP A 113 -1.37 -28.07 -28.74
N PRO A 114 -0.31 -27.96 -29.51
CA PRO A 114 -0.38 -27.34 -30.85
C PRO A 114 -1.29 -28.15 -31.82
N THR A 115 -1.56 -29.42 -31.52
CA THR A 115 -2.43 -30.27 -32.31
C THR A 115 -3.91 -30.20 -31.89
N ASP A 116 -4.22 -29.59 -30.74
CA ASP A 116 -5.58 -29.45 -30.22
C ASP A 116 -6.31 -28.25 -30.84
N ALA A 117 -6.85 -28.46 -32.03
CA ALA A 117 -7.62 -27.44 -32.76
C ALA A 117 -8.91 -27.04 -32.01
N ALA A 118 -9.59 -27.99 -31.37
CA ALA A 118 -10.83 -27.73 -30.64
C ALA A 118 -10.55 -26.84 -29.40
N GLY A 119 -9.51 -27.14 -28.66
CA GLY A 119 -9.08 -26.30 -27.52
C GLY A 119 -8.57 -24.93 -27.98
N ALA A 120 -7.99 -24.80 -29.17
CA ALA A 120 -7.58 -23.51 -29.73
C ALA A 120 -8.79 -22.61 -30.01
N ILE A 121 -9.86 -23.19 -30.60
CA ILE A 121 -11.12 -22.49 -30.87
C ILE A 121 -11.78 -22.06 -29.56
N ALA A 122 -11.91 -22.95 -28.59
CA ALA A 122 -12.51 -22.63 -27.29
C ALA A 122 -11.76 -21.50 -26.54
N ARG A 123 -10.42 -21.52 -26.59
CA ARG A 123 -9.59 -20.44 -26.02
C ARG A 123 -9.79 -19.10 -26.74
N MET A 124 -9.97 -19.13 -28.07
CA MET A 124 -10.26 -17.94 -28.86
C MET A 124 -11.62 -17.36 -28.54
N GLU A 125 -12.65 -18.20 -28.37
CA GLU A 125 -14.01 -17.78 -27.99
C GLU A 125 -14.02 -17.13 -26.61
N ILE A 126 -13.35 -17.75 -25.60
CA ILE A 126 -13.23 -17.19 -24.25
C ILE A 126 -12.54 -15.81 -24.29
N ARG A 127 -11.45 -15.68 -25.05
CA ARG A 127 -10.76 -14.37 -25.19
C ARG A 127 -11.66 -13.32 -25.85
N THR A 128 -12.44 -13.70 -26.84
CA THR A 128 -13.37 -12.79 -27.51
C THR A 128 -14.49 -12.36 -26.58
N TRP A 129 -15.03 -13.29 -25.80
CA TRP A 129 -16.03 -13.02 -24.77
C TRP A 129 -15.49 -12.08 -23.69
N LEU A 130 -14.29 -12.33 -23.15
CA LEU A 130 -13.67 -11.47 -22.15
C LEU A 130 -13.40 -10.05 -22.68
N ARG A 131 -13.00 -9.91 -23.95
CA ARG A 131 -12.83 -8.59 -24.58
C ARG A 131 -14.18 -7.87 -24.75
N GLY A 132 -15.25 -8.60 -25.00
CA GLY A 132 -16.61 -8.05 -25.07
C GLY A 132 -17.13 -7.55 -23.72
N CYS A 133 -16.79 -8.25 -22.62
CA CYS A 133 -17.15 -7.84 -21.26
C CYS A 133 -16.39 -6.60 -20.78
N HIS A 134 -15.25 -6.27 -21.40
CA HIS A 134 -14.39 -5.15 -20.98
C HIS A 134 -14.60 -3.87 -21.80
N LYS A 135 -15.69 -3.76 -22.58
CA LYS A 135 -16.06 -2.47 -23.16
C LYS A 135 -16.58 -1.57 -22.03
N PRO A 136 -15.84 -0.50 -21.64
CA PRO A 136 -16.40 0.48 -20.74
C PRO A 136 -17.64 1.06 -21.42
N ASN A 137 -18.77 1.07 -20.69
CA ASN A 137 -19.99 1.74 -21.16
C ASN A 137 -19.60 3.16 -21.59
N GLY A 138 -19.58 3.36 -22.90
CA GLY A 138 -19.29 4.65 -23.49
C GLY A 138 -20.33 5.66 -22.99
N THR A 139 -19.83 6.69 -22.38
CA THR A 139 -20.51 7.96 -22.15
C THR A 139 -21.28 8.36 -23.41
N ARG A 140 -22.62 8.49 -23.27
CA ARG A 140 -23.42 9.40 -24.06
C ARG A 140 -23.39 10.76 -23.42
#